data_283a7f9f8aa3ba6dc3bdbfb9863e0ea2
#
_entry.id   283a7f9f8aa3ba6dc3bdbfb9863e0ea2
#
_cell.length_a   1.000
_cell.length_b   1.000
_cell.length_c   1.000
_cell.angle_alpha   90.00
_cell.angle_beta   90.00
_cell.angle_gamma   90.00
#
_symmetry.space_group_name_H-M   'P 1'
#
loop_
_entity.id
_entity.type
_entity.pdbx_description
1 polymer ?
#
loop_
_entity_poly.entity_id
_entity_poly.type
_entity_poly.pdbx_seq_one_letter_code
_entity_poly.pdbx_strand_id
1 'polypeptide(L)'
;MTDLSSTELDLWRLDPDRLTSLLVEAGWQIVGRRSGIYNRLAPPGESEGRLGSFVIPLDREAPEFVELMQHVLRQASAPIYRSLWARSIAPRLFTDPTDEFSFRKESAAPSGLIAWREGERLISSARKTLVAGAKSFMAPDRHFGNRHGQFANRYLDSVLMGQTEPGSYIVKAFAPSASTVPMRKTSEPVIDVGAAAGVFSRDISQSVVRALEATVEAIHHYRTTGSLAGFDEGVRHGVSYEMATAILGITENSDGSDITIEWDTSVPGEVEDQVSRYEFSGGDTPILEKAAHRLAAAEDSTFTSVIGRVHLLARKEADSPGVFGVENLQGNQPKKVRVRLADDDEYHEAIRAYDENLAVQVSGNLEREGNLHWLYNANLVRTVGPLEEFTTPRHGGSEHVKGQMSLEDLD
;
A
#
# COMPACT_ATOMS: atom_id res chain seq x y z
N MET A 1 28.15 -27.49 11.62
CA MET A 1 27.28 -26.75 10.69
C MET A 1 27.34 -27.52 9.39
N THR A 2 26.33 -28.32 9.14
CA THR A 2 26.20 -29.09 7.89
C THR A 2 25.88 -28.11 6.76
N ASP A 3 26.67 -28.15 5.71
CA ASP A 3 26.48 -27.33 4.51
C ASP A 3 25.19 -27.80 3.82
N LEU A 4 24.09 -27.06 4.00
CA LEU A 4 22.80 -27.37 3.38
C LEU A 4 22.89 -27.07 1.89
N SER A 5 22.35 -27.96 1.05
CA SER A 5 22.22 -27.70 -0.39
C SER A 5 21.32 -26.46 -0.62
N SER A 6 21.45 -25.78 -1.75
CA SER A 6 20.64 -24.59 -2.07
C SER A 6 19.12 -24.88 -1.97
N THR A 7 18.70 -26.07 -2.36
CA THR A 7 17.29 -26.52 -2.27
C THR A 7 16.82 -26.69 -0.83
N GLU A 8 17.69 -27.18 0.08
CA GLU A 8 17.37 -27.33 1.50
C GLU A 8 17.32 -25.97 2.21
N LEU A 9 18.19 -25.02 1.85
CA LEU A 9 18.16 -23.65 2.33
C LEU A 9 16.87 -22.92 1.91
N ASP A 10 16.40 -23.15 0.69
CA ASP A 10 15.13 -22.56 0.22
C ASP A 10 13.93 -23.14 0.98
N LEU A 11 13.93 -24.45 1.26
CA LEU A 11 12.87 -25.10 2.06
C LEU A 11 12.86 -24.60 3.51
N TRP A 12 14.01 -24.37 4.09
CA TRP A 12 14.11 -23.86 5.47
C TRP A 12 13.61 -22.40 5.61
N ARG A 13 13.63 -21.64 4.51
CA ARG A 13 13.10 -20.26 4.45
C ARG A 13 11.59 -20.21 4.30
N LEU A 14 10.93 -21.27 3.85
CA LEU A 14 9.48 -21.31 3.72
C LEU A 14 8.80 -21.10 5.07
N ASP A 15 7.77 -20.28 5.08
CA ASP A 15 6.93 -20.08 6.25
C ASP A 15 5.83 -21.15 6.32
N PRO A 16 5.86 -22.04 7.35
CA PRO A 16 4.87 -23.09 7.50
C PRO A 16 3.44 -22.60 7.77
N ASP A 17 3.31 -21.48 8.49
CA ASP A 17 1.99 -20.89 8.77
C ASP A 17 1.38 -20.32 7.49
N ARG A 18 2.21 -19.65 6.69
CA ARG A 18 1.80 -19.16 5.37
C ARG A 18 1.40 -20.30 4.44
N LEU A 19 2.20 -21.36 4.36
CA LEU A 19 1.86 -22.55 3.56
C LEU A 19 0.53 -23.15 4.02
N THR A 20 0.30 -23.23 5.35
CA THR A 20 -0.96 -23.68 5.93
C THR A 20 -2.12 -22.81 5.45
N SER A 21 -2.00 -21.49 5.55
CA SER A 21 -3.04 -20.53 5.15
C SER A 21 -3.39 -20.66 3.67
N LEU A 22 -2.38 -20.67 2.79
CA LEU A 22 -2.57 -20.84 1.35
C LEU A 22 -3.26 -22.15 0.97
N LEU A 23 -2.91 -23.24 1.65
CA LEU A 23 -3.55 -24.53 1.43
C LEU A 23 -5.02 -24.53 1.90
N VAL A 24 -5.30 -23.90 3.04
CA VAL A 24 -6.68 -23.78 3.57
C VAL A 24 -7.53 -22.94 2.61
N GLU A 25 -7.04 -21.80 2.14
CA GLU A 25 -7.71 -20.99 1.11
C GLU A 25 -7.97 -21.78 -0.17
N ALA A 26 -7.05 -22.67 -0.54
CA ALA A 26 -7.17 -23.54 -1.71
C ALA A 26 -8.07 -24.77 -1.47
N GLY A 27 -8.72 -24.87 -0.29
CA GLY A 27 -9.72 -25.88 0.02
C GLY A 27 -9.21 -27.08 0.82
N TRP A 28 -7.96 -27.08 1.30
CA TRP A 28 -7.49 -28.08 2.27
C TRP A 28 -8.11 -27.81 3.63
N GLN A 29 -8.36 -28.88 4.41
CA GLN A 29 -8.96 -28.79 5.73
C GLN A 29 -7.95 -29.15 6.82
N ILE A 30 -7.90 -28.36 7.88
CA ILE A 30 -7.10 -28.71 9.07
C ILE A 30 -7.84 -29.81 9.83
N VAL A 31 -7.28 -31.02 9.82
CA VAL A 31 -7.85 -32.22 10.47
C VAL A 31 -7.14 -32.59 11.78
N GLY A 32 -6.06 -31.89 12.12
CA GLY A 32 -5.32 -32.03 13.37
C GLY A 32 -4.36 -30.88 13.59
N ARG A 33 -4.15 -30.52 14.87
CA ARG A 33 -3.26 -29.42 15.25
C ARG A 33 -2.56 -29.73 16.56
N ARG A 34 -1.27 -29.40 16.63
CA ARG A 34 -0.55 -29.27 17.89
C ARG A 34 0.22 -27.94 17.87
N SER A 35 -0.21 -27.02 18.74
CA SER A 35 0.31 -25.65 18.77
C SER A 35 1.83 -25.62 18.83
N GLY A 36 2.45 -24.83 17.93
CA GLY A 36 3.89 -24.66 17.82
C GLY A 36 4.66 -25.86 17.26
N ILE A 37 3.99 -26.99 16.97
CA ILE A 37 4.67 -28.23 16.53
C ILE A 37 4.25 -28.60 15.11
N TYR A 38 2.93 -28.71 14.84
CA TYR A 38 2.46 -29.05 13.50
C TYR A 38 0.99 -28.71 13.26
N ASN A 39 0.64 -28.54 11.98
CA ASN A 39 -0.72 -28.59 11.46
C ASN A 39 -0.85 -29.82 10.53
N ARG A 40 -1.94 -30.58 10.64
CA ARG A 40 -2.28 -31.71 9.76
C ARG A 40 -3.40 -31.30 8.83
N LEU A 41 -3.17 -31.40 7.53
CA LEU A 41 -4.14 -30.99 6.51
C LEU A 41 -4.57 -32.19 5.67
N ALA A 42 -5.86 -32.25 5.36
CA ALA A 42 -6.48 -33.16 4.40
C ALA A 42 -6.79 -32.43 3.09
N PRO A 43 -6.66 -33.10 1.94
CA PRO A 43 -6.91 -32.49 0.64
C PRO A 43 -8.42 -32.22 0.41
N PRO A 44 -8.74 -31.31 -0.57
CA PRO A 44 -10.13 -30.99 -0.91
C PRO A 44 -10.90 -32.25 -1.36
N GLY A 45 -12.12 -32.41 -0.87
CA GLY A 45 -13.03 -33.51 -1.26
C GLY A 45 -12.95 -34.77 -0.41
N GLU A 46 -12.04 -34.87 0.55
CA GLU A 46 -11.95 -35.99 1.50
C GLU A 46 -12.58 -35.63 2.85
N SER A 47 -13.80 -36.10 3.09
CA SER A 47 -14.56 -35.76 4.30
C SER A 47 -14.10 -36.48 5.58
N GLU A 48 -13.25 -37.50 5.52
CA GLU A 48 -12.84 -38.32 6.64
C GLU A 48 -11.32 -38.45 6.89
N GLY A 49 -10.54 -37.52 6.40
CA GLY A 49 -9.31 -37.06 7.00
C GLY A 49 -8.15 -38.04 7.30
N ARG A 50 -8.13 -39.29 6.79
CA ARG A 50 -7.05 -40.24 7.11
C ARG A 50 -6.20 -40.68 5.91
N LEU A 51 -6.74 -40.74 4.70
CA LEU A 51 -6.00 -41.08 3.51
C LEU A 51 -5.61 -39.80 2.76
N GLY A 52 -4.32 -39.57 2.55
CA GLY A 52 -3.84 -38.40 1.83
C GLY A 52 -3.51 -37.15 2.69
N SER A 53 -3.80 -37.18 4.00
CA SER A 53 -3.42 -36.06 4.87
C SER A 53 -1.91 -36.02 5.12
N PHE A 54 -1.34 -34.82 5.18
CA PHE A 54 0.06 -34.60 5.48
C PHE A 54 0.24 -33.64 6.67
N VAL A 55 1.44 -33.62 7.23
CA VAL A 55 1.80 -32.81 8.39
C VAL A 55 2.72 -31.70 7.96
N ILE A 56 2.32 -30.45 8.23
CA ILE A 56 3.18 -29.27 8.07
C ILE A 56 3.86 -29.04 9.42
N PRO A 57 5.19 -29.15 9.51
CA PRO A 57 5.93 -28.87 10.73
C PRO A 57 5.96 -27.35 10.97
N LEU A 58 5.67 -26.91 12.19
CA LEU A 58 5.74 -25.49 12.60
C LEU A 58 7.06 -25.17 13.30
N ASP A 59 7.67 -26.16 13.92
CA ASP A 59 8.98 -26.03 14.56
C ASP A 59 10.10 -26.18 13.54
N ARG A 60 10.75 -25.06 13.20
CA ARG A 60 11.86 -25.02 12.24
C ARG A 60 13.14 -25.64 12.78
N GLU A 61 13.28 -25.78 14.09
CA GLU A 61 14.45 -26.38 14.73
C GLU A 61 14.36 -27.92 14.78
N ALA A 62 13.19 -28.46 14.43
CA ALA A 62 13.00 -29.93 14.38
C ALA A 62 13.92 -30.57 13.33
N PRO A 63 14.66 -31.64 13.68
CA PRO A 63 15.59 -32.31 12.76
C PRO A 63 14.96 -32.75 11.43
N GLU A 64 13.67 -33.14 11.47
CA GLU A 64 12.91 -33.63 10.31
C GLU A 64 12.20 -32.52 9.53
N PHE A 65 12.40 -31.24 9.88
CA PHE A 65 11.68 -30.11 9.27
C PHE A 65 11.77 -30.10 7.75
N VAL A 66 12.98 -30.21 7.21
CA VAL A 66 13.23 -30.16 5.74
C VAL A 66 12.58 -31.34 5.03
N GLU A 67 12.70 -32.55 5.58
CA GLU A 67 12.12 -33.75 5.00
C GLU A 67 10.59 -33.70 4.98
N LEU A 68 9.97 -33.24 6.08
CA LEU A 68 8.54 -33.05 6.17
C LEU A 68 8.04 -31.98 5.21
N MET A 69 8.73 -30.84 5.11
CA MET A 69 8.38 -29.79 4.16
C MET A 69 8.50 -30.25 2.71
N GLN A 70 9.54 -31.01 2.35
CA GLN A 70 9.65 -31.63 1.03
C GLN A 70 8.49 -32.59 0.75
N HIS A 71 8.07 -33.37 1.74
CA HIS A 71 6.93 -34.27 1.62
C HIS A 71 5.64 -33.49 1.37
N VAL A 72 5.40 -32.44 2.15
CA VAL A 72 4.23 -31.54 2.00
C VAL A 72 4.17 -30.94 0.60
N LEU A 73 5.27 -30.36 0.11
CA LEU A 73 5.32 -29.74 -1.21
C LEU A 73 5.06 -30.76 -2.32
N ARG A 74 5.61 -31.99 -2.22
CA ARG A 74 5.33 -33.05 -3.19
C ARG A 74 3.86 -33.48 -3.20
N GLN A 75 3.23 -33.57 -2.04
CA GLN A 75 1.81 -33.92 -1.94
C GLN A 75 0.92 -32.80 -2.46
N ALA A 76 1.16 -31.55 -2.05
CA ALA A 76 0.38 -30.40 -2.47
C ALA A 76 0.51 -30.07 -3.96
N SER A 77 1.68 -30.36 -4.57
CA SER A 77 1.95 -30.20 -6.00
C SER A 77 1.69 -31.46 -6.85
N ALA A 78 1.07 -32.51 -6.27
CA ALA A 78 0.75 -33.74 -6.98
C ALA A 78 -0.07 -33.47 -8.27
N PRO A 79 0.00 -34.35 -9.29
CA PRO A 79 -0.64 -34.12 -10.58
C PRO A 79 -2.13 -33.72 -10.49
N ILE A 80 -2.86 -34.26 -9.55
CA ILE A 80 -4.29 -33.97 -9.32
C ILE A 80 -4.51 -32.50 -8.85
N TYR A 81 -3.56 -31.91 -8.14
CA TYR A 81 -3.62 -30.54 -7.61
C TYR A 81 -2.75 -29.56 -8.41
N ARG A 82 -2.09 -30.01 -9.49
CA ARG A 82 -1.10 -29.21 -10.23
C ARG A 82 -1.63 -27.85 -10.67
N SER A 83 -2.84 -27.80 -11.18
CA SER A 83 -3.42 -26.54 -11.66
C SER A 83 -3.71 -25.57 -10.52
N LEU A 84 -4.15 -26.07 -9.37
CA LEU A 84 -4.42 -25.31 -8.16
C LEU A 84 -3.11 -24.84 -7.52
N TRP A 85 -2.12 -25.73 -7.43
CA TRP A 85 -0.79 -25.41 -6.96
C TRP A 85 -0.15 -24.28 -7.78
N ALA A 86 -0.10 -24.43 -9.11
CA ALA A 86 0.57 -23.49 -9.99
C ALA A 86 -0.12 -22.10 -10.05
N ARG A 87 -1.45 -22.04 -9.87
CA ARG A 87 -2.19 -20.80 -9.95
C ARG A 87 -2.33 -20.07 -8.60
N SER A 88 -2.56 -20.81 -7.54
CA SER A 88 -3.00 -20.21 -6.28
C SER A 88 -1.97 -20.34 -5.15
N ILE A 89 -1.10 -21.35 -5.16
CA ILE A 89 -0.22 -21.62 -4.02
C ILE A 89 1.23 -21.23 -4.35
N ALA A 90 1.83 -21.81 -5.38
CA ALA A 90 3.25 -21.64 -5.67
C ALA A 90 3.66 -20.17 -5.87
N PRO A 91 2.94 -19.32 -6.64
CA PRO A 91 3.31 -17.93 -6.81
C PRO A 91 3.33 -17.17 -5.50
N ARG A 92 2.40 -17.47 -4.61
CA ARG A 92 2.25 -16.78 -3.31
C ARG A 92 3.16 -17.36 -2.23
N LEU A 93 3.57 -18.61 -2.35
CA LEU A 93 4.43 -19.30 -1.39
C LEU A 93 5.90 -18.90 -1.52
N PHE A 94 6.39 -18.73 -2.76
CA PHE A 94 7.79 -18.43 -3.05
C PHE A 94 8.10 -16.96 -3.25
N THR A 95 7.09 -16.09 -3.09
CA THR A 95 7.26 -14.64 -3.00
C THR A 95 7.08 -14.19 -1.56
N ASP A 96 7.53 -13.01 -1.23
CA ASP A 96 7.18 -12.37 0.04
C ASP A 96 5.65 -12.24 0.18
N PRO A 97 5.08 -12.17 1.41
CA PRO A 97 3.66 -11.90 1.62
C PRO A 97 3.19 -10.74 0.75
N THR A 98 2.12 -10.95 -0.01
CA THR A 98 1.65 -9.93 -0.96
C THR A 98 0.14 -9.75 -0.87
N ASP A 99 -0.30 -8.49 -0.88
CA ASP A 99 -1.69 -8.14 -1.12
C ASP A 99 -1.93 -8.20 -2.64
N GLU A 100 -2.99 -8.89 -3.05
CA GLU A 100 -3.29 -9.08 -4.46
C GLU A 100 -4.35 -8.08 -4.92
N PHE A 101 -4.04 -7.32 -5.96
CA PHE A 101 -4.96 -6.45 -6.67
C PHE A 101 -5.31 -7.09 -8.00
N SER A 102 -6.59 -7.37 -8.24
CA SER A 102 -7.12 -7.89 -9.48
C SER A 102 -7.93 -6.81 -10.18
N PHE A 103 -7.48 -6.38 -11.36
CA PHE A 103 -8.15 -5.41 -12.21
C PHE A 103 -8.86 -6.15 -13.35
N ARG A 104 -10.18 -6.27 -13.27
CA ARG A 104 -11.01 -6.97 -14.26
C ARG A 104 -11.69 -5.99 -15.20
N LYS A 105 -11.69 -6.32 -16.48
CA LYS A 105 -12.45 -5.62 -17.52
C LYS A 105 -13.21 -6.61 -18.36
N GLU A 106 -14.52 -6.38 -18.53
CA GLU A 106 -15.31 -7.14 -19.48
C GLU A 106 -14.99 -6.69 -20.91
N SER A 107 -14.85 -7.68 -21.79
CA SER A 107 -14.52 -7.46 -23.19
C SER A 107 -15.56 -8.16 -24.07
N ALA A 108 -15.95 -7.51 -25.15
CA ALA A 108 -16.79 -8.12 -26.17
C ALA A 108 -16.08 -9.25 -26.96
N ALA A 109 -14.76 -9.40 -26.80
CA ALA A 109 -13.99 -10.49 -27.38
C ALA A 109 -14.31 -11.83 -26.68
N PRO A 110 -14.03 -12.97 -27.34
CA PRO A 110 -14.16 -14.28 -26.70
C PRO A 110 -13.35 -14.38 -25.41
N SER A 111 -13.82 -15.23 -24.46
CA SER A 111 -13.19 -15.43 -23.14
C SER A 111 -11.68 -15.62 -23.25
N GLY A 112 -10.93 -14.90 -22.42
CA GLY A 112 -9.47 -14.90 -22.39
C GLY A 112 -8.80 -14.01 -23.45
N LEU A 113 -9.59 -13.30 -24.27
CA LEU A 113 -9.09 -12.36 -25.27
C LEU A 113 -9.59 -10.94 -24.98
N ILE A 114 -8.76 -9.97 -25.35
CA ILE A 114 -9.09 -8.54 -25.29
C ILE A 114 -8.48 -7.84 -26.50
N ALA A 115 -9.12 -6.78 -27.00
CA ALA A 115 -8.52 -5.96 -28.04
C ALA A 115 -7.19 -5.35 -27.52
N TRP A 116 -6.14 -5.36 -28.33
CA TRP A 116 -4.79 -4.96 -27.91
C TRP A 116 -4.77 -3.62 -27.19
N ARG A 117 -5.39 -2.58 -27.75
CA ARG A 117 -5.45 -1.25 -27.15
C ARG A 117 -6.15 -1.22 -25.79
N GLU A 118 -7.18 -2.03 -25.62
CA GLU A 118 -7.91 -2.14 -24.35
C GLU A 118 -7.08 -2.87 -23.29
N GLY A 119 -6.32 -3.88 -23.69
CA GLY A 119 -5.37 -4.57 -22.81
C GLY A 119 -4.25 -3.63 -22.32
N GLU A 120 -3.63 -2.87 -23.22
CA GLU A 120 -2.62 -1.85 -22.86
C GLU A 120 -3.21 -0.78 -21.93
N ARG A 121 -4.44 -0.34 -22.21
CA ARG A 121 -5.16 0.63 -21.38
C ARG A 121 -5.41 0.10 -19.98
N LEU A 122 -5.87 -1.16 -19.85
CA LEU A 122 -6.11 -1.79 -18.55
C LEU A 122 -4.84 -1.90 -17.73
N ILE A 123 -3.73 -2.37 -18.33
CA ILE A 123 -2.42 -2.44 -17.66
C ILE A 123 -1.94 -1.06 -17.22
N SER A 124 -2.07 -0.06 -18.09
CA SER A 124 -1.71 1.33 -17.77
C SER A 124 -2.56 1.89 -16.64
N SER A 125 -3.85 1.58 -16.62
CA SER A 125 -4.81 2.05 -15.61
C SER A 125 -4.58 1.38 -14.27
N ALA A 126 -4.32 0.07 -14.24
CA ALA A 126 -3.93 -0.66 -13.02
C ALA A 126 -2.68 -0.01 -12.38
N ARG A 127 -1.64 0.21 -13.19
CA ARG A 127 -0.44 0.91 -12.74
C ARG A 127 -0.74 2.31 -12.20
N LYS A 128 -1.56 3.09 -12.89
CA LYS A 128 -1.94 4.46 -12.48
C LYS A 128 -2.74 4.46 -11.18
N THR A 129 -3.61 3.49 -10.95
CA THR A 129 -4.39 3.34 -9.71
C THR A 129 -3.46 3.14 -8.52
N LEU A 130 -2.49 2.22 -8.62
CA LEU A 130 -1.50 1.98 -7.57
C LEU A 130 -0.64 3.22 -7.31
N VAL A 131 -0.18 3.90 -8.37
CA VAL A 131 0.60 5.13 -8.27
C VAL A 131 -0.21 6.28 -7.64
N ALA A 132 -1.50 6.43 -7.99
CA ALA A 132 -2.36 7.47 -7.42
C ALA A 132 -2.56 7.25 -5.92
N GLY A 133 -2.86 6.02 -5.50
CA GLY A 133 -2.98 5.68 -4.08
C GLY A 133 -1.68 5.87 -3.30
N ALA A 134 -0.53 5.51 -3.88
CA ALA A 134 0.78 5.74 -3.28
C ALA A 134 1.12 7.24 -3.14
N LYS A 135 0.72 8.06 -4.10
CA LYS A 135 0.85 9.53 -3.99
C LYS A 135 -0.04 10.08 -2.89
N SER A 136 -1.29 9.62 -2.82
CA SER A 136 -2.26 9.99 -1.79
C SER A 136 -1.80 9.61 -0.39
N PHE A 137 -1.13 8.46 -0.25
CA PHE A 137 -0.52 8.05 1.00
C PHE A 137 0.48 9.08 1.54
N MET A 138 1.25 9.72 0.65
CA MET A 138 2.21 10.77 1.04
C MET A 138 1.53 12.06 1.48
N ALA A 139 0.54 12.49 0.72
CA ALA A 139 -0.26 13.69 1.01
C ALA A 139 -1.47 13.70 0.08
N PRO A 140 -2.70 13.58 0.59
CA PRO A 140 -3.91 13.71 -0.22
C PRO A 140 -3.95 15.06 -0.94
N ASP A 141 -4.27 15.03 -2.23
CA ASP A 141 -4.39 16.24 -3.06
C ASP A 141 -5.34 16.00 -4.24
N ARG A 142 -5.97 17.07 -4.71
CA ARG A 142 -6.88 17.02 -5.88
C ARG A 142 -6.16 16.60 -7.16
N HIS A 143 -4.94 17.10 -7.34
CA HIS A 143 -4.11 16.85 -8.52
C HIS A 143 -2.63 16.86 -8.14
N PHE A 144 -1.98 15.71 -8.28
CA PHE A 144 -0.58 15.54 -7.89
C PHE A 144 0.39 16.05 -8.95
N GLY A 145 0.08 15.91 -10.23
CA GLY A 145 1.05 16.11 -11.29
C GLY A 145 2.31 15.25 -11.05
N ASN A 146 3.47 15.92 -10.92
CA ASN A 146 4.75 15.24 -10.65
C ASN A 146 5.06 15.07 -9.15
N ARG A 147 4.21 15.60 -8.24
CA ARG A 147 4.44 15.51 -6.81
C ARG A 147 4.38 14.05 -6.36
N HIS A 148 5.24 13.69 -5.42
CA HIS A 148 5.38 12.34 -4.84
C HIS A 148 5.66 11.21 -5.85
N GLY A 149 5.97 11.53 -7.12
CA GLY A 149 6.19 10.54 -8.18
C GLY A 149 7.35 9.59 -7.89
N GLN A 150 8.44 10.08 -7.28
CA GLN A 150 9.59 9.24 -6.92
C GLN A 150 9.25 8.20 -5.85
N PHE A 151 8.45 8.59 -4.85
CA PHE A 151 7.99 7.65 -3.82
C PHE A 151 7.03 6.61 -4.42
N ALA A 152 6.03 7.07 -5.17
CA ALA A 152 5.06 6.16 -5.79
C ALA A 152 5.74 5.18 -6.77
N ASN A 153 6.79 5.59 -7.48
CA ASN A 153 7.55 4.68 -8.32
C ASN A 153 8.34 3.65 -7.49
N ARG A 154 8.94 4.02 -6.34
CA ARG A 154 9.59 3.04 -5.45
C ARG A 154 8.62 1.98 -4.92
N TYR A 155 7.39 2.39 -4.58
CA TYR A 155 6.34 1.44 -4.24
C TYR A 155 6.04 0.52 -5.43
N LEU A 156 5.81 1.11 -6.61
CA LEU A 156 5.50 0.34 -7.81
C LEU A 156 6.64 -0.62 -8.23
N ASP A 157 7.90 -0.23 -8.03
CA ASP A 157 9.07 -1.08 -8.31
C ASP A 157 9.10 -2.34 -7.44
N SER A 158 8.41 -2.32 -6.28
CA SER A 158 8.26 -3.51 -5.41
C SER A 158 7.04 -4.36 -5.78
N VAL A 159 6.11 -3.85 -6.58
CA VAL A 159 4.90 -4.56 -6.99
C VAL A 159 5.20 -5.47 -8.19
N LEU A 160 4.79 -6.72 -8.10
CA LEU A 160 4.94 -7.69 -9.18
C LEU A 160 3.65 -7.78 -10.00
N MET A 161 3.77 -7.85 -11.31
CA MET A 161 2.62 -8.12 -12.18
C MET A 161 2.50 -9.63 -12.42
N GLY A 162 1.31 -10.18 -12.18
CA GLY A 162 1.00 -11.58 -12.42
C GLY A 162 0.59 -11.86 -13.87
N GLN A 163 0.39 -13.15 -14.16
CA GLN A 163 -0.17 -13.59 -15.44
C GLN A 163 -1.68 -13.33 -15.47
N THR A 164 -2.20 -13.08 -16.66
CA THR A 164 -3.65 -12.93 -16.88
C THR A 164 -4.39 -14.28 -16.73
N GLU A 165 -5.59 -14.23 -16.18
CA GLU A 165 -6.41 -15.43 -15.98
C GLU A 165 -7.45 -15.63 -17.11
N PRO A 166 -7.85 -16.90 -17.42
CA PRO A 166 -8.92 -17.18 -18.35
C PRO A 166 -10.27 -16.67 -17.82
N GLY A 167 -11.09 -16.06 -18.67
CA GLY A 167 -12.39 -15.48 -18.33
C GLY A 167 -12.52 -14.09 -18.94
N SER A 168 -12.98 -13.11 -18.16
CA SER A 168 -12.75 -11.68 -18.42
C SER A 168 -11.25 -11.40 -18.39
N TYR A 169 -10.81 -10.35 -19.07
CA TYR A 169 -9.38 -10.01 -19.02
C TYR A 169 -9.03 -9.41 -17.65
N ILE A 170 -8.15 -10.08 -16.90
CA ILE A 170 -7.77 -9.70 -15.54
C ILE A 170 -6.27 -9.43 -15.50
N VAL A 171 -5.90 -8.26 -15.00
CA VAL A 171 -4.51 -7.90 -14.68
C VAL A 171 -4.33 -8.02 -13.19
N LYS A 172 -3.36 -8.82 -12.75
CA LYS A 172 -3.01 -9.02 -11.35
C LYS A 172 -1.76 -8.24 -10.97
N ALA A 173 -1.80 -7.60 -9.80
CA ALA A 173 -0.66 -6.94 -9.20
C ALA A 173 -0.50 -7.44 -7.76
N PHE A 174 0.71 -7.84 -7.40
CA PHE A 174 1.08 -8.38 -6.09
C PHE A 174 1.94 -7.34 -5.38
N ALA A 175 1.35 -6.66 -4.42
CA ALA A 175 2.04 -5.67 -3.61
C ALA A 175 2.60 -6.33 -2.35
N PRO A 176 3.92 -6.23 -2.06
CA PRO A 176 4.48 -6.80 -0.84
C PRO A 176 3.79 -6.22 0.39
N SER A 177 3.29 -7.06 1.30
CA SER A 177 2.55 -6.62 2.47
C SER A 177 3.43 -6.42 3.71
N ALA A 178 4.53 -7.17 3.82
CA ALA A 178 5.45 -7.11 4.97
C ALA A 178 6.71 -6.27 4.73
N SER A 179 6.96 -5.83 3.50
CA SER A 179 8.15 -5.04 3.17
C SER A 179 7.97 -3.56 3.48
N THR A 180 9.09 -2.83 3.58
CA THR A 180 9.09 -1.39 3.74
C THR A 180 9.53 -0.69 2.45
N VAL A 181 8.82 0.39 2.11
CA VAL A 181 9.17 1.27 1.00
C VAL A 181 9.95 2.47 1.54
N PRO A 182 11.20 2.71 1.09
CA PRO A 182 11.99 3.82 1.59
C PRO A 182 11.36 5.17 1.25
N MET A 183 11.27 6.07 2.22
CA MET A 183 10.75 7.43 2.02
C MET A 183 11.68 8.26 1.14
N ARG A 184 12.99 8.00 1.17
CA ARG A 184 14.03 8.67 0.38
C ARG A 184 14.88 7.66 -0.37
N LYS A 185 15.52 8.09 -1.46
CA LYS A 185 16.51 7.27 -2.15
C LYS A 185 17.79 7.26 -1.29
N THR A 186 18.12 6.13 -0.70
CA THR A 186 19.43 5.90 -0.07
C THR A 186 20.45 5.60 -1.15
N SER A 187 21.48 6.44 -1.27
CA SER A 187 22.58 6.26 -2.22
C SER A 187 23.73 5.42 -1.68
N GLU A 188 23.64 4.92 -0.46
CA GLU A 188 24.65 4.07 0.15
C GLU A 188 24.01 2.77 0.68
N PRO A 189 24.71 1.61 0.57
CA PRO A 189 24.25 0.40 1.21
C PRO A 189 24.34 0.61 2.73
N VAL A 190 23.21 0.77 3.39
CA VAL A 190 23.14 0.87 4.85
C VAL A 190 23.49 -0.50 5.43
N ILE A 191 24.70 -0.60 5.98
CA ILE A 191 25.18 -1.79 6.72
C ILE A 191 24.57 -1.82 8.14
N ASP A 192 23.75 -0.85 8.49
CA ASP A 192 23.16 -0.79 9.82
C ASP A 192 21.65 -1.11 9.76
N VAL A 193 21.26 -2.13 10.50
CA VAL A 193 19.91 -2.70 10.61
C VAL A 193 19.01 -1.84 11.51
N GLY A 194 19.35 -0.57 11.68
CA GLY A 194 18.60 0.43 12.42
C GLY A 194 18.08 1.53 11.48
N ALA A 195 16.84 1.37 11.01
CA ALA A 195 16.00 2.45 10.52
C ALA A 195 16.49 3.24 9.28
N ALA A 196 16.48 2.62 8.12
CA ALA A 196 16.11 3.41 6.95
C ALA A 196 14.62 3.75 7.09
N ALA A 197 14.28 5.04 7.29
CA ALA A 197 12.88 5.48 7.42
C ALA A 197 12.08 5.00 6.22
N GLY A 198 11.38 3.89 6.40
CA GLY A 198 10.51 3.26 5.42
C GLY A 198 9.10 3.15 5.99
N VAL A 199 8.13 3.15 5.11
CA VAL A 199 6.73 2.88 5.46
C VAL A 199 6.36 1.49 5.00
N PHE A 200 5.50 0.81 5.76
CA PHE A 200 5.03 -0.50 5.36
C PHE A 200 4.27 -0.42 4.05
N SER A 201 4.58 -1.34 3.15
CA SER A 201 3.95 -1.39 1.83
C SER A 201 2.43 -1.60 1.95
N ARG A 202 1.97 -2.36 2.96
CA ARG A 202 0.54 -2.55 3.26
C ARG A 202 -0.18 -1.23 3.56
N ASP A 203 0.43 -0.30 4.29
CA ASP A 203 -0.19 1.00 4.58
C ASP A 203 -0.44 1.79 3.29
N ILE A 204 0.47 1.62 2.30
CA ILE A 204 0.30 2.22 0.98
C ILE A 204 -0.84 1.51 0.23
N SER A 205 -0.90 0.18 0.26
CA SER A 205 -1.99 -0.61 -0.33
C SER A 205 -3.34 -0.22 0.27
N GLN A 206 -3.43 -0.02 1.58
CA GLN A 206 -4.64 0.49 2.26
C GLN A 206 -5.02 1.91 1.79
N SER A 207 -4.04 2.76 1.48
CA SER A 207 -4.33 4.09 0.91
C SER A 207 -4.92 4.00 -0.49
N VAL A 208 -4.49 3.01 -1.31
CA VAL A 208 -5.13 2.73 -2.60
C VAL A 208 -6.59 2.34 -2.40
N VAL A 209 -6.86 1.46 -1.44
CA VAL A 209 -8.22 0.97 -1.14
C VAL A 209 -9.11 2.10 -0.65
N ARG A 210 -8.67 2.91 0.31
CA ARG A 210 -9.41 4.09 0.77
C ARG A 210 -9.76 5.06 -0.36
N ALA A 211 -8.84 5.26 -1.31
CA ALA A 211 -9.09 6.13 -2.45
C ALA A 211 -10.10 5.54 -3.44
N LEU A 212 -10.10 4.21 -3.62
CA LEU A 212 -11.09 3.50 -4.43
C LEU A 212 -12.49 3.59 -3.80
N GLU A 213 -12.59 3.31 -2.51
CA GLU A 213 -13.83 3.39 -1.73
C GLU A 213 -14.44 4.79 -1.80
N ALA A 214 -13.67 5.82 -1.47
CA ALA A 214 -14.12 7.20 -1.56
C ALA A 214 -14.52 7.61 -2.99
N THR A 215 -13.88 7.02 -4.03
CA THR A 215 -14.26 7.29 -5.41
C THR A 215 -15.61 6.64 -5.76
N VAL A 216 -15.87 5.42 -5.30
CA VAL A 216 -17.16 4.73 -5.47
C VAL A 216 -18.28 5.49 -4.74
N GLU A 217 -18.02 5.93 -3.51
CA GLU A 217 -18.96 6.76 -2.75
C GLU A 217 -19.28 8.08 -3.48
N ALA A 218 -18.25 8.75 -4.01
CA ALA A 218 -18.43 9.98 -4.78
C ALA A 218 -19.24 9.78 -6.07
N ILE A 219 -19.05 8.66 -6.78
CA ILE A 219 -19.86 8.27 -7.94
C ILE A 219 -21.32 8.05 -7.50
N HIS A 220 -21.54 7.32 -6.40
CA HIS A 220 -22.87 7.07 -5.87
C HIS A 220 -23.56 8.39 -5.46
N HIS A 221 -22.84 9.28 -4.79
CA HIS A 221 -23.32 10.62 -4.45
C HIS A 221 -23.75 11.39 -5.72
N TYR A 222 -22.92 11.36 -6.77
CA TYR A 222 -23.27 12.02 -8.03
C TYR A 222 -24.52 11.43 -8.69
N ARG A 223 -24.67 10.11 -8.68
CA ARG A 223 -25.86 9.43 -9.24
C ARG A 223 -27.16 9.84 -8.54
N THR A 224 -27.09 10.13 -7.24
CA THR A 224 -28.28 10.51 -6.43
C THR A 224 -28.57 12.01 -6.45
N THR A 225 -27.53 12.85 -6.48
CA THR A 225 -27.67 14.31 -6.29
C THR A 225 -27.35 15.14 -7.56
N GLY A 226 -26.64 14.58 -8.52
CA GLY A 226 -26.05 15.29 -9.65
C GLY A 226 -24.88 16.22 -9.29
N SER A 227 -24.42 16.19 -8.02
CA SER A 227 -23.36 17.05 -7.50
C SER A 227 -22.00 16.36 -7.50
N LEU A 228 -20.95 17.08 -7.88
CA LEU A 228 -19.56 16.63 -7.79
C LEU A 228 -18.94 16.87 -6.39
N ALA A 229 -19.71 17.36 -5.42
CA ALA A 229 -19.20 17.64 -4.08
C ALA A 229 -18.57 16.42 -3.40
N GLY A 230 -19.11 15.22 -3.62
CA GLY A 230 -18.55 13.99 -3.08
C GLY A 230 -17.11 13.71 -3.54
N PHE A 231 -16.74 14.15 -4.76
CA PHE A 231 -15.35 14.04 -5.23
C PHE A 231 -14.43 15.03 -4.51
N ASP A 232 -14.91 16.26 -4.23
CA ASP A 232 -14.14 17.24 -3.49
C ASP A 232 -13.93 16.82 -2.02
N GLU A 233 -14.97 16.29 -1.39
CA GLU A 233 -14.92 15.74 -0.02
C GLU A 233 -14.02 14.49 0.06
N GLY A 234 -14.05 13.66 -0.98
CA GLY A 234 -13.25 12.44 -1.09
C GLY A 234 -11.74 12.72 -1.22
N VAL A 235 -11.31 13.95 -1.52
CA VAL A 235 -9.87 14.28 -1.66
C VAL A 235 -9.07 13.89 -0.42
N ARG A 236 -9.59 14.14 0.75
CA ARG A 236 -8.95 13.76 2.03
C ARG A 236 -8.73 12.24 2.19
N HIS A 237 -9.53 11.45 1.48
CA HIS A 237 -9.44 9.98 1.45
C HIS A 237 -8.70 9.44 0.22
N GLY A 238 -8.15 10.33 -0.63
CA GLY A 238 -7.30 9.97 -1.75
C GLY A 238 -7.93 10.08 -3.13
N VAL A 239 -9.17 10.55 -3.23
CA VAL A 239 -9.75 10.92 -4.53
C VAL A 239 -8.89 12.02 -5.14
N SER A 240 -8.50 11.81 -6.41
CA SER A 240 -7.62 12.73 -7.13
C SER A 240 -7.89 12.67 -8.62
N TYR A 241 -7.40 13.64 -9.36
CA TYR A 241 -7.39 13.63 -10.81
C TYR A 241 -6.77 12.32 -11.35
N GLU A 242 -5.65 11.91 -10.77
CA GLU A 242 -4.93 10.69 -11.16
C GLU A 242 -5.76 9.43 -10.87
N MET A 243 -6.43 9.36 -9.73
CA MET A 243 -7.30 8.23 -9.40
C MET A 243 -8.52 8.19 -10.33
N ALA A 244 -9.21 9.31 -10.52
CA ALA A 244 -10.36 9.42 -11.41
C ALA A 244 -10.00 9.04 -12.86
N THR A 245 -8.86 9.49 -13.37
CA THR A 245 -8.39 9.15 -14.74
C THR A 245 -7.92 7.70 -14.86
N ALA A 246 -7.38 7.11 -13.78
CA ALA A 246 -7.02 5.70 -13.76
C ALA A 246 -8.26 4.81 -13.85
N ILE A 247 -9.30 5.09 -13.06
CA ILE A 247 -10.55 4.33 -13.08
C ILE A 247 -11.29 4.57 -14.40
N LEU A 248 -11.31 5.79 -14.93
CA LEU A 248 -11.87 6.11 -16.26
C LEU A 248 -11.28 5.19 -17.34
N GLY A 249 -9.95 4.97 -17.33
CA GLY A 249 -9.31 4.08 -18.31
C GLY A 249 -9.69 2.60 -18.15
N ILE A 250 -10.18 2.18 -16.98
CA ILE A 250 -10.72 0.83 -16.75
C ILE A 250 -12.17 0.74 -17.28
N THR A 251 -13.01 1.76 -17.01
CA THR A 251 -14.44 1.76 -17.34
C THR A 251 -14.73 2.04 -18.80
N GLU A 252 -13.87 2.80 -19.47
CA GLU A 252 -14.07 3.20 -20.88
C GLU A 252 -14.14 1.97 -21.81
N ASN A 253 -15.16 1.91 -22.67
CA ASN A 253 -15.44 0.79 -23.57
C ASN A 253 -15.61 -0.57 -22.85
N SER A 254 -16.22 -0.58 -21.68
CA SER A 254 -16.51 -1.80 -20.91
C SER A 254 -17.96 -1.79 -20.45
N ASP A 255 -18.62 -2.94 -20.52
CA ASP A 255 -19.95 -3.13 -19.94
C ASP A 255 -19.89 -3.28 -18.42
N GLY A 256 -18.78 -3.82 -17.90
CA GLY A 256 -18.50 -3.97 -16.48
C GLY A 256 -17.01 -4.12 -16.20
N SER A 257 -16.59 -3.54 -15.10
CA SER A 257 -15.22 -3.66 -14.61
C SER A 257 -15.22 -3.66 -13.08
N ASP A 258 -14.23 -4.29 -12.50
CA ASP A 258 -14.04 -4.27 -11.05
C ASP A 258 -12.55 -4.30 -10.66
N ILE A 259 -12.31 -3.81 -9.46
CA ILE A 259 -11.02 -3.93 -8.79
C ILE A 259 -11.28 -4.71 -7.51
N THR A 260 -10.67 -5.88 -7.40
CA THR A 260 -10.76 -6.74 -6.20
C THR A 260 -9.40 -6.75 -5.52
N ILE A 261 -9.41 -6.63 -4.20
CA ILE A 261 -8.22 -6.70 -3.38
C ILE A 261 -8.37 -7.87 -2.41
N GLU A 262 -7.40 -8.79 -2.45
CA GLU A 262 -7.27 -9.90 -1.51
C GLU A 262 -6.06 -9.64 -0.61
N TRP A 263 -6.33 -9.51 0.69
CA TRP A 263 -5.30 -9.22 1.68
C TRP A 263 -4.60 -10.49 2.16
N ASP A 264 -3.28 -10.46 2.23
CA ASP A 264 -2.50 -11.56 2.84
C ASP A 264 -2.72 -11.57 4.35
N THR A 265 -3.39 -12.61 4.85
CA THR A 265 -3.76 -12.75 6.28
C THR A 265 -2.60 -13.15 7.19
N SER A 266 -1.45 -13.52 6.62
CA SER A 266 -0.24 -13.88 7.40
C SER A 266 0.49 -12.67 7.99
N VAL A 267 0.19 -11.46 7.47
CA VAL A 267 0.80 -10.22 7.97
C VAL A 267 -0.16 -9.53 8.91
N PRO A 268 0.26 -9.19 10.15
CA PRO A 268 -0.56 -8.43 11.08
C PRO A 268 -0.95 -7.06 10.49
N GLY A 269 -2.20 -6.66 10.68
CA GLY A 269 -2.74 -5.37 10.27
C GLY A 269 -4.25 -5.37 10.43
N GLU A 270 -4.83 -4.23 10.73
CA GLU A 270 -6.28 -4.07 10.75
C GLU A 270 -6.77 -4.03 9.30
N VAL A 271 -7.39 -5.10 8.87
CA VAL A 271 -8.13 -5.20 7.61
C VAL A 271 -9.54 -5.63 7.99
N GLU A 272 -10.53 -4.80 7.71
CA GLU A 272 -11.93 -5.08 8.08
C GLU A 272 -12.46 -6.32 7.35
N ASP A 273 -12.17 -6.43 6.05
CA ASP A 273 -12.56 -7.54 5.20
C ASP A 273 -11.34 -8.16 4.51
N GLN A 274 -11.28 -9.49 4.47
CA GLN A 274 -10.21 -10.21 3.77
C GLN A 274 -10.21 -9.94 2.26
N VAL A 275 -11.38 -9.65 1.68
CA VAL A 275 -11.56 -9.36 0.26
C VAL A 275 -12.43 -8.12 0.13
N SER A 276 -11.90 -7.08 -0.53
CA SER A 276 -12.64 -5.87 -0.88
C SER A 276 -12.86 -5.82 -2.39
N ARG A 277 -14.06 -5.46 -2.85
CA ARG A 277 -14.40 -5.39 -4.26
C ARG A 277 -15.10 -4.08 -4.62
N TYR A 278 -14.60 -3.40 -5.63
CA TYR A 278 -15.11 -2.13 -6.14
C TYR A 278 -15.55 -2.29 -7.60
N GLU A 279 -16.84 -2.13 -7.84
CA GLU A 279 -17.46 -2.34 -9.15
C GLU A 279 -17.72 -1.01 -9.86
N PHE A 280 -17.44 -1.00 -11.16
CA PHE A 280 -17.64 0.14 -12.03
C PHE A 280 -18.34 -0.30 -13.33
N SER A 281 -19.09 0.61 -13.91
CA SER A 281 -19.82 0.38 -15.16
C SER A 281 -19.44 1.41 -16.22
N GLY A 282 -19.75 1.13 -17.48
CA GLY A 282 -19.61 2.12 -18.56
C GLY A 282 -20.42 3.41 -18.33
N GLY A 283 -21.50 3.32 -17.54
CA GLY A 283 -22.29 4.50 -17.11
C GLY A 283 -21.55 5.45 -16.19
N ASP A 284 -20.43 5.03 -15.57
CA ASP A 284 -19.60 5.88 -14.71
C ASP A 284 -18.58 6.71 -15.49
N THR A 285 -18.30 6.33 -16.74
CA THR A 285 -17.38 7.06 -17.63
C THR A 285 -17.66 8.56 -17.66
N PRO A 286 -18.87 9.05 -17.99
CA PRO A 286 -19.15 10.50 -18.04
C PRO A 286 -19.07 11.19 -16.67
N ILE A 287 -19.30 10.47 -15.57
CA ILE A 287 -19.17 10.99 -14.22
C ILE A 287 -17.69 11.21 -13.89
N LEU A 288 -16.86 10.21 -14.17
CA LEU A 288 -15.41 10.25 -13.94
C LEU A 288 -14.72 11.29 -14.83
N GLU A 289 -15.17 11.50 -16.08
CA GLU A 289 -14.69 12.58 -16.93
C GLU A 289 -14.94 13.97 -16.31
N LYS A 290 -16.17 14.21 -15.83
CA LYS A 290 -16.52 15.46 -15.15
C LYS A 290 -15.72 15.64 -13.87
N ALA A 291 -15.57 14.57 -13.08
CA ALA A 291 -14.78 14.56 -11.86
C ALA A 291 -13.31 14.87 -12.15
N ALA A 292 -12.71 14.25 -13.17
CA ALA A 292 -11.34 14.52 -13.57
C ALA A 292 -11.16 15.99 -13.97
N HIS A 293 -12.07 16.55 -14.79
CA HIS A 293 -12.04 17.97 -15.13
C HIS A 293 -12.12 18.88 -13.90
N ARG A 294 -13.01 18.57 -12.94
CA ARG A 294 -13.15 19.36 -11.71
C ARG A 294 -11.92 19.26 -10.83
N LEU A 295 -11.34 18.07 -10.69
CA LEU A 295 -10.14 17.85 -9.86
C LEU A 295 -8.87 18.44 -10.49
N ALA A 296 -8.79 18.49 -11.84
CA ALA A 296 -7.69 19.13 -12.56
C ALA A 296 -7.74 20.66 -12.54
N ALA A 297 -8.95 21.22 -12.41
CA ALA A 297 -9.09 22.67 -12.36
C ALA A 297 -8.31 23.21 -11.15
N ALA A 298 -7.39 24.12 -11.41
CA ALA A 298 -6.69 24.86 -10.38
C ALA A 298 -7.66 25.84 -9.71
N GLU A 299 -8.47 25.32 -8.77
CA GLU A 299 -8.90 26.18 -7.68
C GLU A 299 -7.66 26.39 -6.81
N ASP A 300 -7.51 27.56 -6.23
CA ASP A 300 -6.58 27.81 -5.12
C ASP A 300 -6.96 26.83 -3.99
N SER A 301 -6.56 25.57 -4.16
CA SER A 301 -6.87 24.50 -3.21
C SER A 301 -6.03 24.76 -1.99
N THR A 302 -6.67 25.33 -1.01
CA THR A 302 -6.09 25.57 0.32
C THR A 302 -5.88 24.24 1.07
N PHE A 303 -6.45 23.13 0.55
CA PHE A 303 -6.27 21.82 1.18
C PHE A 303 -4.86 21.30 0.96
N THR A 304 -4.16 21.02 2.03
CA THR A 304 -2.76 20.57 1.99
C THR A 304 -2.47 19.58 3.11
N SER A 305 -1.37 18.87 2.97
CA SER A 305 -0.83 17.99 3.99
C SER A 305 0.55 18.46 4.44
N VAL A 306 0.77 18.41 5.74
CA VAL A 306 2.04 18.77 6.38
C VAL A 306 2.55 17.57 7.16
N ILE A 307 3.81 17.19 6.92
CA ILE A 307 4.51 16.20 7.72
C ILE A 307 5.50 16.94 8.62
N GLY A 308 5.36 16.77 9.91
CA GLY A 308 6.19 17.53 10.82
C GLY A 308 6.15 17.07 12.26
N ARG A 309 6.91 17.81 13.07
CA ARG A 309 7.00 17.63 14.51
C ARG A 309 5.92 18.45 15.20
N VAL A 310 5.19 17.84 16.14
CA VAL A 310 4.35 18.61 17.06
C VAL A 310 5.26 19.43 17.98
N HIS A 311 5.08 20.74 18.03
CA HIS A 311 5.92 21.65 18.83
C HIS A 311 5.13 22.54 19.78
N LEU A 312 3.81 22.55 19.66
CA LEU A 312 2.89 23.31 20.47
C LEU A 312 1.63 22.48 20.72
N LEU A 313 1.16 22.47 21.95
CA LEU A 313 -0.12 21.90 22.35
C LEU A 313 -0.87 22.99 23.13
N ALA A 314 -2.11 23.29 22.77
CA ALA A 314 -2.92 24.31 23.43
C ALA A 314 -4.39 23.89 23.47
N ARG A 315 -5.00 23.97 24.65
CA ARG A 315 -6.43 23.80 24.87
C ARG A 315 -6.89 24.91 25.82
N LYS A 316 -7.87 25.69 25.42
CA LYS A 316 -8.34 26.82 26.24
C LYS A 316 -9.28 26.36 27.36
N GLU A 317 -10.17 25.43 27.06
CA GLU A 317 -11.17 24.87 27.99
C GLU A 317 -11.29 23.40 27.77
N ALA A 318 -11.74 22.63 28.77
CA ALA A 318 -11.80 21.16 28.71
C ALA A 318 -12.68 20.66 27.54
N ASP A 319 -13.72 21.41 27.18
CA ASP A 319 -14.67 21.03 26.12
C ASP A 319 -14.43 21.77 24.79
N SER A 320 -13.31 22.52 24.67
CA SER A 320 -12.99 23.16 23.39
C SER A 320 -12.04 22.29 22.56
N PRO A 321 -12.18 22.28 21.21
CA PRO A 321 -11.26 21.54 20.35
C PRO A 321 -9.82 21.93 20.61
N GLY A 322 -8.95 20.92 20.76
CA GLY A 322 -7.53 21.13 20.93
C GLY A 322 -6.89 21.77 19.70
N VAL A 323 -5.91 22.64 19.93
CA VAL A 323 -5.07 23.24 18.89
C VAL A 323 -3.64 22.79 19.11
N PHE A 324 -2.97 22.35 18.07
CA PHE A 324 -1.54 22.05 18.15
C PHE A 324 -0.77 22.70 16.99
N GLY A 325 0.53 22.86 17.18
CA GLY A 325 1.42 23.41 16.18
C GLY A 325 2.31 22.33 15.59
N VAL A 326 2.43 22.29 14.27
CA VAL A 326 3.32 21.40 13.55
C VAL A 326 4.45 22.21 12.91
N GLU A 327 5.69 21.85 13.20
CA GLU A 327 6.86 22.33 12.48
C GLU A 327 7.13 21.42 11.28
N ASN A 328 6.96 21.97 10.09
CA ASN A 328 7.11 21.22 8.85
C ASN A 328 8.54 20.72 8.64
N LEU A 329 8.68 19.43 8.41
CA LEU A 329 9.96 18.76 8.15
C LEU A 329 10.16 18.42 6.67
N GLN A 330 9.12 18.48 5.85
CA GLN A 330 9.17 18.08 4.44
C GLN A 330 8.31 18.96 3.55
N GLY A 331 8.83 19.29 2.36
CA GLY A 331 8.08 20.00 1.32
C GLY A 331 8.19 21.54 1.40
N ASN A 332 7.40 22.22 0.53
CA ASN A 332 7.41 23.66 0.37
C ASN A 332 6.34 24.38 1.20
N GLN A 333 5.71 23.70 2.12
CA GLN A 333 4.67 24.26 3.00
C GLN A 333 5.30 25.19 4.03
N PRO A 334 4.51 26.07 4.67
CA PRO A 334 5.00 26.96 5.72
C PRO A 334 5.74 26.19 6.81
N LYS A 335 6.85 26.77 7.30
CA LYS A 335 7.70 26.12 8.29
C LYS A 335 6.95 25.76 9.58
N LYS A 336 5.98 26.57 9.97
CA LYS A 336 5.14 26.35 11.16
C LYS A 336 3.69 26.56 10.80
N VAL A 337 2.88 25.60 11.18
CA VAL A 337 1.44 25.59 10.91
C VAL A 337 0.70 25.29 12.21
N ARG A 338 -0.34 26.03 12.52
CA ARG A 338 -1.28 25.69 13.58
C ARG A 338 -2.40 24.82 13.03
N VAL A 339 -2.78 23.81 13.77
CA VAL A 339 -3.75 22.81 13.36
C VAL A 339 -4.97 22.91 14.27
N ARG A 340 -6.14 23.04 13.68
CA ARG A 340 -7.43 22.87 14.34
C ARG A 340 -8.10 21.65 13.75
N LEU A 341 -8.18 20.59 14.54
CA LEU A 341 -8.78 19.33 14.13
C LEU A 341 -10.29 19.49 13.90
N ALA A 342 -10.81 18.65 13.01
CA ALA A 342 -12.25 18.49 12.83
C ALA A 342 -12.87 17.69 13.97
N ASP A 343 -12.12 16.71 14.51
CA ASP A 343 -12.51 15.85 15.63
C ASP A 343 -11.49 15.94 16.77
N ASP A 344 -11.98 15.99 18.01
CA ASP A 344 -11.15 16.13 19.20
C ASP A 344 -10.47 14.82 19.62
N ASP A 345 -10.96 13.68 19.18
CA ASP A 345 -10.38 12.36 19.49
C ASP A 345 -8.95 12.25 18.96
N GLU A 346 -8.66 12.85 17.80
CA GLU A 346 -7.33 12.88 17.19
C GLU A 346 -6.32 13.77 17.97
N TYR A 347 -6.79 14.63 18.87
CA TYR A 347 -5.92 15.48 19.67
C TYR A 347 -5.05 14.67 20.64
N HIS A 348 -5.55 13.56 21.16
CA HIS A 348 -4.80 12.66 22.02
C HIS A 348 -3.65 11.98 21.26
N GLU A 349 -3.83 11.69 19.98
CA GLU A 349 -2.76 11.17 19.11
C GLU A 349 -1.66 12.22 18.92
N ALA A 350 -1.99 13.48 18.76
CA ALA A 350 -1.02 14.56 18.68
C ALA A 350 -0.22 14.73 19.99
N ILE A 351 -0.88 14.56 21.15
CA ILE A 351 -0.18 14.55 22.45
C ILE A 351 0.79 13.40 22.54
N ARG A 352 0.35 12.18 22.19
CA ARG A 352 1.22 10.99 22.20
C ARG A 352 2.42 11.16 21.26
N ALA A 353 2.20 11.67 20.05
CA ALA A 353 3.27 11.93 19.10
C ALA A 353 4.28 12.98 19.61
N TYR A 354 3.80 13.97 20.36
CA TYR A 354 4.66 14.95 21.00
C TYR A 354 5.56 14.31 22.09
N ASP A 355 4.96 13.50 22.98
CA ASP A 355 5.65 12.86 24.10
C ASP A 355 6.66 11.80 23.63
N GLU A 356 6.30 11.04 22.59
CA GLU A 356 7.13 9.98 22.01
C GLU A 356 8.13 10.48 20.94
N ASN A 357 8.19 11.80 20.68
CA ASN A 357 9.03 12.40 19.64
C ASN A 357 8.79 11.80 18.25
N LEU A 358 7.54 11.65 17.87
CA LEU A 358 7.15 11.12 16.57
C LEU A 358 6.73 12.24 15.60
N ALA A 359 7.03 12.04 14.32
CA ALA A 359 6.51 12.89 13.26
C ALA A 359 5.05 12.53 12.95
N VAL A 360 4.22 13.55 12.72
CA VAL A 360 2.82 13.39 12.34
C VAL A 360 2.57 13.90 10.93
N GLN A 361 1.63 13.29 10.25
CA GLN A 361 1.07 13.78 9.01
C GLN A 361 -0.33 14.33 9.29
N VAL A 362 -0.54 15.61 8.99
CA VAL A 362 -1.80 16.30 9.18
C VAL A 362 -2.26 16.90 7.85
N SER A 363 -3.52 16.74 7.51
CA SER A 363 -4.12 17.30 6.29
C SER A 363 -5.29 18.20 6.63
N GLY A 364 -5.45 19.30 5.91
CA GLY A 364 -6.54 20.25 6.12
C GLY A 364 -6.47 21.43 5.18
N ASN A 365 -7.38 22.38 5.36
CA ASN A 365 -7.43 23.60 4.58
C ASN A 365 -6.41 24.60 5.15
N LEU A 366 -5.39 24.93 4.35
CA LEU A 366 -4.37 25.90 4.73
C LEU A 366 -4.91 27.32 4.51
N GLU A 367 -4.97 28.08 5.57
CA GLU A 367 -5.38 29.48 5.57
C GLU A 367 -4.30 30.35 6.25
N ARG A 368 -4.18 31.58 5.83
CA ARG A 368 -3.27 32.55 6.44
C ARG A 368 -4.05 33.57 7.25
N GLU A 369 -3.81 33.61 8.55
CA GLU A 369 -4.35 34.63 9.44
C GLU A 369 -3.19 35.50 9.96
N GLY A 370 -3.08 36.71 9.42
CA GLY A 370 -1.98 37.60 9.74
C GLY A 370 -0.62 37.01 9.40
N ASN A 371 0.21 36.77 10.44
CA ASN A 371 1.52 36.13 10.28
C ASN A 371 1.53 34.63 10.57
N LEU A 372 0.36 34.04 10.84
CA LEU A 372 0.21 32.64 11.17
C LEU A 372 -0.43 31.87 10.03
N HIS A 373 0.01 30.65 9.84
CA HIS A 373 -0.63 29.69 8.94
C HIS A 373 -1.43 28.68 9.77
N TRP A 374 -2.66 28.42 9.34
CA TRP A 374 -3.58 27.51 10.00
C TRP A 374 -4.02 26.41 9.06
N LEU A 375 -4.13 25.20 9.57
CA LEU A 375 -4.88 24.11 8.96
C LEU A 375 -6.21 23.99 9.67
N TYR A 376 -7.28 24.32 8.97
CA TYR A 376 -8.66 24.19 9.44
C TYR A 376 -9.29 22.89 8.93
N ASN A 377 -10.30 22.40 9.65
CA ASN A 377 -10.95 21.13 9.38
C ASN A 377 -9.90 20.02 9.13
N ALA A 378 -8.89 20.04 9.96
CA ALA A 378 -7.75 19.15 9.80
C ALA A 378 -8.02 17.79 10.42
N ASN A 379 -7.47 16.78 9.80
CA ASN A 379 -7.43 15.41 10.32
C ASN A 379 -5.96 15.00 10.52
N LEU A 380 -5.69 14.29 11.62
CA LEU A 380 -4.40 13.63 11.82
C LEU A 380 -4.43 12.32 11.04
N VAL A 381 -3.74 12.31 9.88
CA VAL A 381 -3.78 11.18 8.96
C VAL A 381 -3.07 9.97 9.55
N ARG A 382 -1.90 10.20 10.18
CA ARG A 382 -1.09 9.14 10.82
C ARG A 382 0.11 9.68 11.57
N THR A 383 0.66 8.86 12.44
CA THR A 383 2.02 8.98 12.96
C THR A 383 3.00 8.36 11.95
N VAL A 384 4.04 9.09 11.57
CA VAL A 384 4.92 8.69 10.44
C VAL A 384 6.15 7.92 10.91
N GLY A 385 6.71 8.27 12.06
CA GLY A 385 7.90 7.62 12.62
C GLY A 385 8.70 8.55 13.53
N PRO A 386 9.85 8.07 14.08
CA PRO A 386 10.69 8.86 14.97
C PRO A 386 11.24 10.12 14.32
N LEU A 387 11.26 11.24 15.06
CA LEU A 387 11.75 12.53 14.56
C LEU A 387 13.21 12.54 14.14
N GLU A 388 14.03 11.70 14.74
CA GLU A 388 15.46 11.57 14.42
C GLU A 388 15.69 11.26 12.94
N GLU A 389 14.78 10.52 12.32
CA GLU A 389 14.82 10.16 10.91
C GLU A 389 14.61 11.33 9.96
N PHE A 390 13.95 12.39 10.42
CA PHE A 390 13.62 13.59 9.64
C PHE A 390 14.55 14.77 9.93
N THR A 391 15.25 14.78 11.06
CA THR A 391 16.03 15.93 11.54
C THR A 391 17.54 15.78 11.33
N THR A 392 18.04 14.65 10.86
CA THR A 392 19.46 14.48 10.59
C THR A 392 19.92 15.51 9.56
N PRO A 393 20.83 16.42 9.89
CA PRO A 393 21.31 17.43 8.95
C PRO A 393 22.05 16.71 7.80
N ARG A 394 21.72 17.07 6.57
CA ARG A 394 22.59 16.76 5.45
C ARG A 394 23.95 17.39 5.75
N HIS A 395 24.94 16.60 6.14
CA HIS A 395 26.33 16.99 6.02
C HIS A 395 26.65 17.04 4.51
N GLY A 396 26.29 18.15 3.88
CA GLY A 396 26.93 18.62 2.66
C GLY A 396 28.29 19.14 3.06
N GLY A 397 29.22 18.24 3.32
CA GLY A 397 30.62 18.59 3.42
C GLY A 397 31.14 18.94 2.03
N SER A 398 31.12 20.22 1.68
CA SER A 398 32.15 20.75 0.81
C SER A 398 33.41 20.91 1.65
N GLU A 399 34.15 19.83 1.87
CA GLU A 399 35.56 19.95 2.19
C GLU A 399 36.25 20.61 0.99
N HIS A 400 36.49 21.89 1.12
CA HIS A 400 37.55 22.54 0.38
C HIS A 400 38.83 21.77 0.71
N VAL A 401 39.26 20.91 -0.19
CA VAL A 401 40.62 20.39 -0.24
C VAL A 401 41.53 21.62 -0.52
N LYS A 402 42.05 22.20 0.57
CA LYS A 402 43.24 23.06 0.52
C LYS A 402 44.42 22.14 0.22
N GLY A 403 44.90 22.15 -0.98
CA GLY A 403 46.04 21.36 -1.38
C GLY A 403 46.26 21.35 -2.89
N GLN A 404 46.09 22.49 -3.56
CA GLN A 404 46.71 22.71 -4.88
C GLN A 404 48.09 23.35 -4.62
N MET A 405 49.13 22.51 -4.57
CA MET A 405 50.48 22.97 -4.75
C MET A 405 50.65 23.48 -6.20
N SER A 406 51.01 24.71 -6.31
CA SER A 406 51.40 25.38 -7.57
C SER A 406 52.67 24.73 -8.09
N LEU A 407 52.73 24.52 -9.42
CA LEU A 407 53.86 23.97 -10.14
C LEU A 407 55.04 24.97 -10.29
N GLU A 408 55.08 26.04 -9.49
CA GLU A 408 56.10 27.11 -9.55
C GLU A 408 57.14 27.05 -8.44
N ASP A 409 57.12 26.06 -7.57
CA ASP A 409 58.10 25.89 -6.48
C ASP A 409 59.10 24.73 -6.72
N LEU A 410 59.47 24.53 -7.98
CA LEU A 410 60.59 23.67 -8.38
C LEU A 410 61.54 24.47 -9.30
N ASP A 411 62.40 25.28 -8.66
CA ASP A 411 63.77 25.62 -9.09
C ASP A 411 64.72 25.65 -7.89
#